data_74ef2171717a1ed50b847e4407dc2f04
#
_entry.id   74ef2171717a1ed50b847e4407dc2f04
#
_cell.length_a   1.000
_cell.length_b   1.000
_cell.length_c   1.000
_cell.angle_alpha   90.00
_cell.angle_beta   90.00
_cell.angle_gamma   90.00
#
_symmetry.space_group_name_H-M   'P 1'
#
loop_
_entity.id
_entity.type
_entity.pdbx_description
1 polymer ?
#
loop_
_entity_poly.entity_id
_entity_poly.type
_entity_poly.pdbx_seq_one_letter_code
_entity_poly.pdbx_strand_id
1 'polypeptide(L)'
;MSERLSAQIDAVNDAFTSAVKTKILDSLSSLDTETLEWLVMEHYQFSFANKDLLLTAVECTKKLAEHGVSAELQRNVDEEDGHAPMYKQGMLDVGTDMDRRVEFPATTAFLSDVADLCSPDPSRSLGALYATETAAIFEHETFFEICREISERRGHAYEGSLIKRFHDIHLDDGIEQGHKDGLAAFVDLDQSGQEFPEGEAIDRERVRRGALDAIEVMRVWWDALLEKAMPERVGTPA
;
A
#
# COMPACT_ATOMS: atom_id res chain seq x y z
N MET A 1 16.09 -8.58 -25.83
CA MET A 1 16.19 -7.84 -24.55
C MET A 1 15.25 -8.55 -23.58
N SER A 2 15.73 -8.95 -22.40
CA SER A 2 14.81 -9.47 -21.37
C SER A 2 13.91 -8.33 -20.89
N GLU A 3 12.67 -8.66 -20.59
CA GLU A 3 11.72 -7.75 -19.99
C GLU A 3 12.26 -7.23 -18.63
N ARG A 4 12.00 -5.95 -18.33
CA ARG A 4 12.42 -5.35 -17.05
C ARG A 4 11.73 -6.06 -15.88
N LEU A 5 12.44 -6.20 -14.76
CA LEU A 5 11.86 -6.87 -13.58
C LEU A 5 10.68 -6.07 -12.99
N SER A 6 10.82 -4.74 -12.96
CA SER A 6 9.74 -3.83 -12.54
C SER A 6 8.45 -4.10 -13.34
N ALA A 7 8.54 -4.18 -14.67
CA ALA A 7 7.38 -4.45 -15.52
C ALA A 7 6.73 -5.83 -15.28
N GLN A 8 7.54 -6.85 -14.93
CA GLN A 8 7.00 -8.17 -14.55
C GLN A 8 6.26 -8.14 -13.22
N ILE A 9 6.80 -7.40 -12.24
CA ILE A 9 6.15 -7.22 -10.93
C ILE A 9 4.86 -6.43 -11.11
N ASP A 10 4.90 -5.32 -11.87
CA ASP A 10 3.74 -4.49 -12.15
C ASP A 10 2.60 -5.31 -12.77
N ALA A 11 2.89 -6.15 -13.75
CA ALA A 11 1.86 -6.98 -14.39
C ALA A 11 1.14 -7.93 -13.40
N VAL A 12 1.86 -8.49 -12.42
CA VAL A 12 1.26 -9.33 -11.38
C VAL A 12 0.43 -8.49 -10.41
N ASN A 13 0.96 -7.34 -10.01
CA ASN A 13 0.31 -6.42 -9.07
C ASN A 13 -0.98 -5.84 -9.68
N ASP A 14 -0.91 -5.36 -10.92
CA ASP A 14 -2.06 -4.80 -11.65
C ASP A 14 -3.22 -5.80 -11.82
N ALA A 15 -2.90 -7.08 -12.06
CA ALA A 15 -3.92 -8.12 -12.18
C ALA A 15 -4.72 -8.29 -10.89
N PHE A 16 -4.03 -8.26 -9.73
CA PHE A 16 -4.64 -8.36 -8.41
C PHE A 16 -5.41 -7.06 -8.06
N THR A 17 -4.75 -5.91 -8.14
CA THR A 17 -5.30 -4.63 -7.70
C THR A 17 -6.51 -4.20 -8.53
N SER A 18 -6.49 -4.44 -9.85
CA SER A 18 -7.64 -4.18 -10.73
C SER A 18 -8.87 -5.02 -10.37
N ALA A 19 -8.67 -6.29 -9.98
CA ALA A 19 -9.77 -7.14 -9.57
C ALA A 19 -10.41 -6.66 -8.25
N VAL A 20 -9.59 -6.28 -7.27
CA VAL A 20 -10.05 -5.74 -5.98
C VAL A 20 -10.79 -4.42 -6.19
N LYS A 21 -10.20 -3.47 -6.92
CA LYS A 21 -10.78 -2.17 -7.22
C LYS A 21 -12.15 -2.30 -7.88
N THR A 22 -12.24 -3.12 -8.92
CA THR A 22 -13.50 -3.37 -9.63
C THR A 22 -14.57 -3.89 -8.67
N LYS A 23 -14.24 -4.90 -7.86
CA LYS A 23 -15.20 -5.50 -6.92
C LYS A 23 -15.71 -4.50 -5.89
N ILE A 24 -14.85 -3.63 -5.37
CA ILE A 24 -15.24 -2.60 -4.40
C ILE A 24 -16.13 -1.55 -5.08
N LEU A 25 -15.68 -0.98 -6.21
CA LEU A 25 -16.41 0.10 -6.87
C LEU A 25 -17.78 -0.35 -7.37
N ASP A 26 -17.89 -1.56 -7.91
CA ASP A 26 -19.18 -2.13 -8.34
C ASP A 26 -20.15 -2.35 -7.16
N SER A 27 -19.61 -2.55 -5.95
CA SER A 27 -20.39 -2.80 -4.74
C SER A 27 -20.64 -1.55 -3.91
N LEU A 28 -20.00 -0.42 -4.21
CA LEU A 28 -19.93 0.77 -3.37
C LEU A 28 -21.31 1.28 -2.94
N SER A 29 -22.26 1.36 -3.88
CA SER A 29 -23.63 1.82 -3.60
C SER A 29 -24.46 0.84 -2.77
N SER A 30 -24.07 -0.43 -2.71
CA SER A 30 -24.80 -1.50 -1.98
C SER A 30 -24.26 -1.74 -0.58
N LEU A 31 -23.05 -1.29 -0.27
CA LEU A 31 -22.46 -1.35 1.06
C LEU A 31 -23.08 -0.30 1.96
N ASP A 32 -23.35 -0.62 3.21
CA ASP A 32 -23.77 0.38 4.18
C ASP A 32 -22.61 1.30 4.62
N THR A 33 -22.92 2.41 5.24
CA THR A 33 -21.93 3.39 5.66
C THR A 33 -20.99 2.84 6.73
N GLU A 34 -21.48 1.99 7.62
CA GLU A 34 -20.65 1.38 8.68
C GLU A 34 -19.59 0.45 8.06
N THR A 35 -19.94 -0.31 7.05
CA THR A 35 -19.00 -1.17 6.31
C THR A 35 -17.93 -0.34 5.58
N LEU A 36 -18.32 0.77 4.93
CA LEU A 36 -17.37 1.67 4.27
C LEU A 36 -16.41 2.31 5.28
N GLU A 37 -16.93 2.79 6.42
CA GLU A 37 -16.11 3.33 7.49
C GLU A 37 -15.16 2.29 8.08
N TRP A 38 -15.62 1.05 8.25
CA TRP A 38 -14.77 -0.04 8.70
C TRP A 38 -13.62 -0.31 7.71
N LEU A 39 -13.88 -0.35 6.41
CA LEU A 39 -12.82 -0.49 5.39
C LEU A 39 -11.78 0.63 5.50
N VAL A 40 -12.23 1.88 5.66
CA VAL A 40 -11.34 3.03 5.86
C VAL A 40 -10.51 2.90 7.14
N MET A 41 -11.10 2.43 8.23
CA MET A 41 -10.39 2.21 9.50
C MET A 41 -9.31 1.12 9.38
N GLU A 42 -9.56 0.07 8.59
CA GLU A 42 -8.58 -0.99 8.36
C GLU A 42 -7.44 -0.50 7.45
N HIS A 43 -7.75 0.20 6.38
CA HIS A 43 -6.73 0.80 5.51
C HIS A 43 -5.86 1.83 6.24
N TYR A 44 -6.46 2.66 7.09
CA TYR A 44 -5.73 3.62 7.91
C TYR A 44 -4.63 2.97 8.75
N GLN A 45 -4.81 1.71 9.19
CA GLN A 45 -3.77 1.03 9.98
C GLN A 45 -2.49 0.83 9.15
N PHE A 46 -2.61 0.58 7.87
CA PHE A 46 -1.45 0.50 6.97
C PHE A 46 -0.82 1.88 6.78
N SER A 47 -1.60 2.91 6.44
CA SER A 47 -1.10 4.28 6.32
C SER A 47 -0.41 4.76 7.60
N PHE A 48 -0.94 4.38 8.78
CA PHE A 48 -0.34 4.71 10.07
C PHE A 48 0.99 4.00 10.31
N ALA A 49 1.11 2.73 9.91
CA ALA A 49 2.31 1.92 10.07
C ALA A 49 3.36 2.19 8.98
N ASN A 50 2.98 2.75 7.83
CA ASN A 50 3.82 2.85 6.63
C ASN A 50 5.18 3.52 6.90
N LYS A 51 5.19 4.62 7.65
CA LYS A 51 6.43 5.31 8.00
C LYS A 51 7.42 4.42 8.76
N ASP A 52 6.94 3.62 9.72
CA ASP A 52 7.81 2.73 10.50
C ASP A 52 8.29 1.53 9.67
N LEU A 53 7.48 1.04 8.74
CA LEU A 53 7.86 0.01 7.77
C LEU A 53 8.95 0.51 6.83
N LEU A 54 8.78 1.72 6.29
CA LEU A 54 9.79 2.38 5.45
C LEU A 54 11.09 2.60 6.21
N LEU A 55 11.07 3.08 7.45
CA LEU A 55 12.26 3.26 8.29
C LEU A 55 12.98 1.92 8.52
N THR A 56 12.25 0.84 8.75
CA THR A 56 12.83 -0.50 8.88
C THR A 56 13.54 -0.93 7.60
N ALA A 57 12.93 -0.67 6.45
CA ALA A 57 13.52 -0.97 5.15
C ALA A 57 14.73 -0.08 4.83
N VAL A 58 14.71 1.21 5.21
CA VAL A 58 15.88 2.09 5.12
C VAL A 58 17.08 1.48 5.85
N GLU A 59 16.90 1.07 7.11
CA GLU A 59 17.98 0.46 7.88
C GLU A 59 18.45 -0.88 7.28
N CYS A 60 17.53 -1.69 6.76
CA CYS A 60 17.86 -2.95 6.10
C CYS A 60 18.68 -2.72 4.83
N THR A 61 18.24 -1.80 3.96
CA THR A 61 18.83 -1.56 2.64
C THR A 61 20.16 -0.81 2.67
N LYS A 62 20.56 -0.20 3.80
CA LYS A 62 21.93 0.32 4.02
C LYS A 62 23.00 -0.73 3.84
N LYS A 63 22.68 -2.03 3.91
CA LYS A 63 23.60 -3.14 3.66
C LYS A 63 23.92 -3.32 2.18
N LEU A 64 23.11 -2.78 1.26
CA LEU A 64 23.40 -2.82 -0.16
C LEU A 64 24.57 -1.90 -0.49
N ALA A 65 25.40 -2.31 -1.43
CA ALA A 65 26.44 -1.47 -2.00
C ALA A 65 25.84 -0.28 -2.77
N GLU A 66 24.61 -0.43 -3.29
CA GLU A 66 23.85 0.62 -3.94
C GLU A 66 23.12 1.48 -2.88
N HIS A 67 23.82 2.48 -2.36
CA HIS A 67 23.27 3.35 -1.31
C HIS A 67 22.11 4.25 -1.78
N GLY A 68 21.88 4.36 -3.09
CA GLY A 68 20.73 5.05 -3.64
C GLY A 68 19.40 4.47 -3.18
N VAL A 69 19.34 3.15 -2.94
CA VAL A 69 18.13 2.47 -2.45
C VAL A 69 17.69 3.03 -1.09
N SER A 70 18.60 3.06 -0.11
CA SER A 70 18.27 3.57 1.22
C SER A 70 17.98 5.08 1.21
N ALA A 71 18.62 5.83 0.32
CA ALA A 71 18.35 7.26 0.15
C ALA A 71 16.96 7.51 -0.44
N GLU A 72 16.54 6.70 -1.42
CA GLU A 72 15.20 6.78 -2.01
C GLU A 72 14.12 6.43 -0.99
N LEU A 73 14.29 5.34 -0.25
CA LEU A 73 13.37 4.98 0.83
C LEU A 73 13.30 6.05 1.92
N GLN A 74 14.43 6.71 2.26
CA GLN A 74 14.42 7.82 3.19
C GLN A 74 13.65 9.03 2.65
N ARG A 75 13.72 9.31 1.34
CA ARG A 75 12.90 10.35 0.71
C ARG A 75 11.40 10.02 0.89
N ASN A 76 10.99 8.77 0.65
CA ASN A 76 9.60 8.36 0.86
C ASN A 76 9.18 8.55 2.33
N VAL A 77 10.04 8.19 3.31
CA VAL A 77 9.78 8.45 4.74
C VAL A 77 9.51 9.94 5.01
N ASP A 78 10.34 10.82 4.41
CA ASP A 78 10.24 12.27 4.64
C ASP A 78 8.95 12.85 4.00
N GLU A 79 8.54 12.32 2.85
CA GLU A 79 7.29 12.69 2.16
C GLU A 79 6.04 12.18 2.87
N GLU A 80 6.11 11.02 3.55
CA GLU A 80 5.02 10.47 4.35
C GLU A 80 4.78 11.17 5.69
N ASP A 81 5.66 12.13 6.07
CA ASP A 81 5.51 12.80 7.36
C ASP A 81 4.24 13.66 7.41
N GLY A 82 3.38 13.34 8.37
CA GLY A 82 2.10 14.04 8.58
C GLY A 82 0.90 13.47 7.81
N HIS A 83 1.08 12.51 6.90
CA HIS A 83 -0.03 11.93 6.10
C HIS A 83 -1.04 11.17 6.96
N ALA A 84 -0.61 10.26 7.84
CA ALA A 84 -1.52 9.53 8.70
C ALA A 84 -2.35 10.43 9.65
N PRO A 85 -1.79 11.44 10.33
CA PRO A 85 -2.57 12.43 11.05
C PRO A 85 -3.58 13.20 10.18
N MET A 86 -3.19 13.57 8.94
CA MET A 86 -4.08 14.24 7.99
C MET A 86 -5.27 13.35 7.62
N TYR A 87 -5.02 12.08 7.30
CA TYR A 87 -6.06 11.09 7.01
C TYR A 87 -7.04 10.97 8.17
N LYS A 88 -6.52 10.74 9.38
CA LYS A 88 -7.34 10.61 10.59
C LYS A 88 -8.22 11.84 10.82
N GLN A 89 -7.63 13.04 10.76
CA GLN A 89 -8.38 14.27 10.96
C GLN A 89 -9.41 14.49 9.84
N GLY A 90 -9.04 14.24 8.59
CA GLY A 90 -9.97 14.37 7.46
C GLY A 90 -11.19 13.45 7.58
N MET A 91 -11.02 12.22 8.07
CA MET A 91 -12.14 11.32 8.34
C MET A 91 -12.97 11.77 9.55
N LEU A 92 -12.34 12.30 10.59
CA LEU A 92 -13.06 12.87 11.73
C LEU A 92 -13.94 14.06 11.31
N ASP A 93 -13.44 14.92 10.42
CA ASP A 93 -14.16 16.10 9.92
C ASP A 93 -15.42 15.71 9.14
N VAL A 94 -15.46 14.53 8.52
CA VAL A 94 -16.64 13.99 7.84
C VAL A 94 -17.44 13.01 8.72
N GLY A 95 -17.15 12.97 10.03
CA GLY A 95 -17.94 12.26 11.02
C GLY A 95 -17.56 10.80 11.24
N THR A 96 -16.40 10.35 10.73
CA THR A 96 -15.87 9.00 10.98
C THR A 96 -14.73 9.07 11.99
N ASP A 97 -14.97 8.53 13.19
CA ASP A 97 -13.98 8.48 14.27
C ASP A 97 -13.15 7.20 14.17
N MET A 98 -11.90 7.34 13.75
CA MET A 98 -10.95 6.23 13.55
C MET A 98 -10.56 5.51 14.85
N ASP A 99 -10.73 6.16 16.02
CA ASP A 99 -10.44 5.55 17.32
C ASP A 99 -11.52 4.54 17.75
N ARG A 100 -12.65 4.49 17.04
CA ARG A 100 -13.71 3.47 17.26
C ARG A 100 -13.39 2.11 16.63
N ARG A 101 -12.27 2.01 15.93
CA ARG A 101 -11.85 0.74 15.31
C ARG A 101 -11.81 -0.40 16.34
N VAL A 102 -12.37 -1.53 15.94
CA VAL A 102 -12.18 -2.81 16.62
C VAL A 102 -11.13 -3.59 15.84
N GLU A 103 -10.16 -4.14 16.55
CA GLU A 103 -9.07 -4.91 15.94
C GLU A 103 -9.59 -6.01 15.00
N PHE A 104 -9.02 -6.06 13.80
CA PHE A 104 -9.29 -7.11 12.82
C PHE A 104 -8.02 -7.96 12.64
N PRO A 105 -8.08 -9.26 12.98
CA PRO A 105 -6.89 -10.12 13.00
C PRO A 105 -6.15 -10.18 11.67
N ALA A 106 -6.87 -10.11 10.54
CA ALA A 106 -6.22 -10.12 9.23
C ALA A 106 -5.36 -8.87 8.98
N THR A 107 -5.78 -7.69 9.46
CA THR A 107 -4.97 -6.47 9.36
C THR A 107 -3.75 -6.54 10.29
N THR A 108 -3.90 -7.10 11.48
CA THR A 108 -2.77 -7.31 12.40
C THR A 108 -1.74 -8.27 11.78
N ALA A 109 -2.19 -9.37 11.17
CA ALA A 109 -1.33 -10.32 10.47
C ALA A 109 -0.63 -9.66 9.27
N PHE A 110 -1.39 -8.94 8.45
CA PHE A 110 -0.86 -8.20 7.29
C PHE A 110 0.30 -7.27 7.68
N LEU A 111 0.12 -6.44 8.70
CA LEU A 111 1.16 -5.51 9.16
C LEU A 111 2.40 -6.23 9.68
N SER A 112 2.22 -7.35 10.37
CA SER A 112 3.32 -8.20 10.82
C SER A 112 4.09 -8.81 9.64
N ASP A 113 3.37 -9.34 8.66
CA ASP A 113 3.97 -9.99 7.49
C ASP A 113 4.74 -8.97 6.62
N VAL A 114 4.20 -7.75 6.43
CA VAL A 114 4.92 -6.67 5.73
C VAL A 114 6.18 -6.26 6.50
N ALA A 115 6.11 -6.13 7.83
CA ALA A 115 7.28 -5.81 8.65
C ALA A 115 8.38 -6.88 8.52
N ASP A 116 8.01 -8.15 8.46
CA ASP A 116 8.94 -9.26 8.23
C ASP A 116 9.58 -9.22 6.83
N LEU A 117 8.88 -8.68 5.84
CA LEU A 117 9.41 -8.47 4.50
C LEU A 117 10.38 -7.29 4.42
N CYS A 118 10.22 -6.28 5.28
CA CYS A 118 11.13 -5.13 5.35
C CYS A 118 12.51 -5.47 5.95
N SER A 119 12.71 -6.68 6.53
CA SER A 119 13.94 -7.13 7.20
C SER A 119 13.97 -8.67 7.21
N PRO A 120 15.15 -9.36 7.24
CA PRO A 120 16.51 -8.84 7.31
C PRO A 120 17.26 -8.80 5.96
N ASP A 121 16.67 -9.23 4.85
CA ASP A 121 17.30 -9.35 3.53
C ASP A 121 17.08 -8.07 2.70
N PRO A 122 18.14 -7.30 2.39
CA PRO A 122 17.97 -6.00 1.77
C PRO A 122 17.43 -6.05 0.32
N SER A 123 17.78 -7.08 -0.45
CA SER A 123 17.25 -7.24 -1.81
C SER A 123 15.78 -7.65 -1.78
N ARG A 124 15.39 -8.52 -0.84
CA ARG A 124 14.00 -8.91 -0.64
C ARG A 124 13.16 -7.72 -0.16
N SER A 125 13.70 -6.91 0.76
CA SER A 125 13.07 -5.69 1.24
C SER A 125 12.81 -4.70 0.10
N LEU A 126 13.80 -4.45 -0.77
CA LEU A 126 13.62 -3.60 -1.97
C LEU A 126 12.44 -4.07 -2.83
N GLY A 127 12.36 -5.38 -3.10
CA GLY A 127 11.26 -5.94 -3.90
C GLY A 127 9.90 -5.79 -3.23
N ALA A 128 9.83 -6.04 -1.91
CA ALA A 128 8.61 -5.92 -1.14
C ALA A 128 8.10 -4.47 -1.14
N LEU A 129 8.97 -3.50 -0.86
CA LEU A 129 8.61 -2.07 -0.86
C LEU A 129 8.19 -1.61 -2.26
N TYR A 130 8.89 -2.03 -3.31
CA TYR A 130 8.46 -1.71 -4.67
C TYR A 130 7.03 -2.18 -4.97
N ALA A 131 6.66 -3.38 -4.52
CA ALA A 131 5.32 -3.92 -4.74
C ALA A 131 4.26 -3.19 -3.91
N THR A 132 4.55 -2.81 -2.64
CA THR A 132 3.62 -2.05 -1.80
C THR A 132 3.42 -0.63 -2.31
N GLU A 133 4.48 0.09 -2.68
CA GLU A 133 4.39 1.44 -3.27
C GLU A 133 3.62 1.43 -4.61
N THR A 134 3.81 0.38 -5.43
CA THR A 134 3.02 0.21 -6.66
C THR A 134 1.53 -0.01 -6.36
N ALA A 135 1.21 -0.75 -5.29
CA ALA A 135 -0.17 -0.99 -4.88
C ALA A 135 -0.81 0.25 -4.22
N ALA A 136 -0.03 1.14 -3.59
CA ALA A 136 -0.54 2.34 -2.95
C ALA A 136 -1.35 3.22 -3.91
N ILE A 137 -0.96 3.30 -5.19
CA ILE A 137 -1.71 4.04 -6.23
C ILE A 137 -3.16 3.54 -6.31
N PHE A 138 -3.35 2.23 -6.45
CA PHE A 138 -4.68 1.62 -6.51
C PHE A 138 -5.46 1.82 -5.21
N GLU A 139 -4.80 1.74 -4.06
CA GLU A 139 -5.41 1.93 -2.76
C GLU A 139 -5.94 3.36 -2.61
N HIS A 140 -5.13 4.36 -2.93
CA HIS A 140 -5.57 5.75 -2.92
C HIS A 140 -6.72 6.02 -3.89
N GLU A 141 -6.68 5.48 -5.12
CA GLU A 141 -7.79 5.59 -6.07
C GLU A 141 -9.09 4.95 -5.54
N THR A 142 -8.98 3.82 -4.86
CA THR A 142 -10.13 3.09 -4.30
C THR A 142 -10.69 3.82 -3.08
N PHE A 143 -9.82 4.22 -2.16
CA PHE A 143 -10.26 4.91 -0.93
C PHE A 143 -10.69 6.36 -1.18
N PHE A 144 -10.21 7.01 -2.22
CA PHE A 144 -10.78 8.28 -2.69
C PHE A 144 -12.29 8.15 -2.92
N GLU A 145 -12.73 7.11 -3.65
CA GLU A 145 -14.14 6.88 -3.93
C GLU A 145 -14.93 6.48 -2.68
N ILE A 146 -14.37 5.64 -1.81
CA ILE A 146 -15.00 5.24 -0.55
C ILE A 146 -15.18 6.46 0.37
N CYS A 147 -14.16 7.28 0.56
CA CYS A 147 -14.22 8.47 1.41
C CYS A 147 -15.18 9.52 0.86
N ARG A 148 -15.25 9.66 -0.47
CA ARG A 148 -16.24 10.52 -1.12
C ARG A 148 -17.64 10.04 -0.82
N GLU A 149 -17.94 8.77 -1.00
CA GLU A 149 -19.25 8.16 -0.74
C GLU A 149 -19.68 8.33 0.74
N ILE A 150 -18.75 8.09 1.70
CA ILE A 150 -19.00 8.32 3.13
C ILE A 150 -19.38 9.79 3.37
N SER A 151 -18.61 10.73 2.81
CA SER A 151 -18.84 12.16 2.99
C SER A 151 -20.21 12.57 2.47
N GLU A 152 -20.58 12.13 1.27
CA GLU A 152 -21.87 12.43 0.64
C GLU A 152 -23.04 11.87 1.46
N ARG A 153 -22.96 10.62 1.92
CA ARG A 153 -24.00 10.00 2.75
C ARG A 153 -24.20 10.68 4.09
N ARG A 154 -23.11 11.24 4.64
CA ARG A 154 -23.16 12.01 5.88
C ARG A 154 -23.52 13.48 5.68
N GLY A 155 -23.72 13.91 4.44
CA GLY A 155 -24.09 15.29 4.09
C GLY A 155 -22.93 16.28 4.20
N HIS A 156 -21.67 15.79 4.17
CA HIS A 156 -20.48 16.64 4.13
C HIS A 156 -20.02 16.86 2.70
N ALA A 157 -19.51 18.08 2.41
CA ALA A 157 -18.89 18.36 1.13
C ALA A 157 -17.51 17.67 1.07
N TYR A 158 -17.33 16.79 0.09
CA TYR A 158 -16.02 16.17 -0.14
C TYR A 158 -15.01 17.15 -0.74
N GLU A 159 -15.47 17.96 -1.71
CA GLU A 159 -14.66 19.00 -2.33
C GLU A 159 -14.19 20.05 -1.31
N GLY A 160 -12.88 20.27 -1.28
CA GLY A 160 -12.23 21.17 -0.33
C GLY A 160 -12.02 20.60 1.08
N SER A 161 -12.42 19.35 1.33
CA SER A 161 -12.19 18.68 2.62
C SER A 161 -10.71 18.27 2.79
N LEU A 162 -10.31 18.05 4.04
CA LEU A 162 -8.97 17.59 4.36
C LEU A 162 -8.72 16.17 3.85
N ILE A 163 -9.76 15.30 3.85
CA ILE A 163 -9.65 13.94 3.33
C ILE A 163 -9.45 13.93 1.81
N LYS A 164 -10.12 14.83 1.08
CA LYS A 164 -9.84 14.99 -0.35
C LYS A 164 -8.40 15.44 -0.58
N ARG A 165 -7.94 16.45 0.19
CA ARG A 165 -6.55 16.95 0.09
C ARG A 165 -5.53 15.84 0.34
N PHE A 166 -5.79 14.93 1.30
CA PHE A 166 -4.96 13.76 1.53
C PHE A 166 -4.82 12.91 0.26
N HIS A 167 -5.92 12.58 -0.40
CA HIS A 167 -5.89 11.79 -1.64
C HIS A 167 -5.30 12.56 -2.83
N ASP A 168 -5.54 13.87 -2.95
CA ASP A 168 -4.96 14.70 -4.02
C ASP A 168 -3.42 14.70 -3.97
N ILE A 169 -2.82 14.76 -2.78
CA ILE A 169 -1.38 14.70 -2.59
C ILE A 169 -0.81 13.41 -3.18
N HIS A 170 -1.45 12.26 -2.92
CA HIS A 170 -0.98 10.97 -3.37
C HIS A 170 -1.22 10.72 -4.86
N LEU A 171 -2.37 11.19 -5.39
CA LEU A 171 -2.78 10.93 -6.77
C LEU A 171 -2.38 12.06 -7.73
N ASP A 172 -2.82 13.29 -7.49
CA ASP A 172 -2.68 14.41 -8.42
C ASP A 172 -1.30 15.06 -8.35
N ASP A 173 -0.73 15.18 -7.14
CA ASP A 173 0.63 15.70 -6.95
C ASP A 173 1.70 14.65 -7.33
N GLY A 174 1.30 13.38 -7.56
CA GLY A 174 2.12 12.32 -8.15
C GLY A 174 3.15 11.72 -7.22
N ILE A 175 2.95 11.82 -5.90
CA ILE A 175 3.87 11.27 -4.89
C ILE A 175 4.03 9.77 -5.06
N GLU A 176 2.92 9.01 -5.12
CA GLU A 176 2.97 7.56 -5.26
C GLU A 176 3.65 7.12 -6.56
N GLN A 177 3.39 7.81 -7.66
CA GLN A 177 4.09 7.53 -8.92
C GLN A 177 5.59 7.82 -8.81
N GLY A 178 5.96 8.86 -8.04
CA GLY A 178 7.36 9.22 -7.76
C GLY A 178 8.06 8.15 -6.92
N HIS A 179 7.41 7.60 -5.90
CA HIS A 179 7.92 6.49 -5.08
C HIS A 179 8.16 5.24 -5.94
N LYS A 180 7.16 4.86 -6.72
CA LYS A 180 7.25 3.73 -7.65
C LYS A 180 8.41 3.90 -8.63
N ASP A 181 8.49 5.03 -9.32
CA ASP A 181 9.51 5.27 -10.35
C ASP A 181 10.92 5.31 -9.77
N GLY A 182 11.07 5.89 -8.58
CA GLY A 182 12.34 5.93 -7.85
C GLY A 182 12.86 4.54 -7.52
N LEU A 183 11.99 3.68 -6.97
CA LEU A 183 12.38 2.30 -6.64
C LEU A 183 12.55 1.41 -7.88
N ALA A 184 11.77 1.63 -8.97
CA ALA A 184 11.88 0.87 -10.21
C ALA A 184 13.29 0.93 -10.81
N ALA A 185 13.96 2.07 -10.67
CA ALA A 185 15.32 2.25 -11.18
C ALA A 185 16.31 1.25 -10.54
N PHE A 186 16.14 0.93 -9.25
CA PHE A 186 16.97 -0.03 -8.52
C PHE A 186 16.52 -1.48 -8.73
N VAL A 187 15.23 -1.73 -8.80
CA VAL A 187 14.65 -3.05 -9.09
C VAL A 187 15.13 -3.58 -10.44
N ASP A 188 15.31 -2.68 -11.41
CA ASP A 188 15.76 -3.03 -12.76
C ASP A 188 17.30 -3.16 -12.90
N LEU A 189 18.07 -2.82 -11.87
CA LEU A 189 19.52 -3.01 -11.88
C LEU A 189 19.86 -4.51 -11.95
N ASP A 190 20.83 -4.83 -12.79
CA ASP A 190 21.45 -6.15 -12.86
C ASP A 190 22.89 -6.07 -12.36
N GLN A 191 23.09 -6.46 -11.12
CA GLN A 191 24.40 -6.51 -10.48
C GLN A 191 24.93 -7.95 -10.35
N SER A 192 24.33 -8.89 -11.08
CA SER A 192 24.68 -10.31 -11.03
C SER A 192 26.17 -10.53 -11.33
N GLY A 193 26.87 -11.20 -10.40
CA GLY A 193 28.30 -11.51 -10.55
C GLY A 193 29.25 -10.33 -10.34
N GLN A 194 28.74 -9.16 -9.89
CA GLN A 194 29.60 -8.05 -9.47
C GLN A 194 30.03 -8.26 -8.02
N GLU A 195 31.29 -7.95 -7.73
CA GLU A 195 31.84 -7.92 -6.37
C GLU A 195 31.97 -6.46 -5.95
N PHE A 196 31.51 -6.16 -4.76
CA PHE A 196 31.62 -4.83 -4.18
C PHE A 196 32.58 -4.88 -2.99
N PRO A 197 33.48 -3.89 -2.85
CA PRO A 197 34.39 -3.81 -1.70
C PRO A 197 33.66 -3.68 -0.37
N GLU A 198 32.51 -3.03 -0.39
CA GLU A 198 31.63 -2.80 0.76
C GLU A 198 30.18 -3.02 0.34
N GLY A 199 29.40 -3.67 1.22
CA GLY A 199 27.98 -3.92 1.00
C GLY A 199 27.67 -5.14 0.12
N GLU A 200 26.40 -5.41 -0.02
CA GLU A 200 25.85 -6.52 -0.78
C GLU A 200 25.37 -6.06 -2.16
N ALA A 201 25.57 -6.88 -3.19
CA ALA A 201 24.95 -6.66 -4.51
C ALA A 201 23.43 -6.79 -4.41
N ILE A 202 22.70 -6.04 -5.24
CA ILE A 202 21.27 -6.28 -5.45
C ILE A 202 21.11 -7.66 -6.13
N ASP A 203 20.45 -8.57 -5.44
CA ASP A 203 20.11 -9.90 -5.97
C ASP A 203 18.72 -9.86 -6.61
N ARG A 204 18.70 -9.92 -7.94
CA ARG A 204 17.48 -9.81 -8.75
C ARG A 204 16.42 -10.87 -8.40
N GLU A 205 16.81 -12.10 -8.08
CA GLU A 205 15.86 -13.16 -7.72
C GLU A 205 15.28 -12.94 -6.33
N ARG A 206 16.07 -12.42 -5.38
CA ARG A 206 15.56 -12.03 -4.05
C ARG A 206 14.62 -10.82 -4.13
N VAL A 207 14.92 -9.82 -4.98
CA VAL A 207 14.00 -8.70 -5.28
C VAL A 207 12.68 -9.25 -5.80
N ARG A 208 12.73 -10.10 -6.84
CA ARG A 208 11.52 -10.72 -7.39
C ARG A 208 10.71 -11.47 -6.34
N ARG A 209 11.39 -12.26 -5.51
CA ARG A 209 10.73 -13.02 -4.43
C ARG A 209 10.07 -12.08 -3.42
N GLY A 210 10.77 -11.04 -2.96
CA GLY A 210 10.21 -10.07 -2.03
C GLY A 210 8.95 -9.40 -2.57
N ALA A 211 8.96 -9.00 -3.84
CA ALA A 211 7.80 -8.41 -4.49
C ALA A 211 6.60 -9.39 -4.57
N LEU A 212 6.84 -10.63 -4.98
CA LEU A 212 5.77 -11.64 -5.06
C LEU A 212 5.21 -12.01 -3.69
N ASP A 213 6.07 -12.12 -2.68
CA ASP A 213 5.64 -12.37 -1.31
C ASP A 213 4.78 -11.20 -0.79
N ALA A 214 5.15 -9.95 -1.06
CA ALA A 214 4.37 -8.78 -0.67
C ALA A 214 3.00 -8.72 -1.38
N ILE A 215 2.97 -9.01 -2.68
CA ILE A 215 1.70 -9.09 -3.44
C ILE A 215 0.79 -10.17 -2.84
N GLU A 216 1.33 -11.33 -2.47
CA GLU A 216 0.54 -12.39 -1.83
C GLU A 216 0.01 -11.98 -0.46
N VAL A 217 0.83 -11.32 0.36
CA VAL A 217 0.43 -10.79 1.68
C VAL A 217 -0.70 -9.76 1.52
N MET A 218 -0.57 -8.82 0.57
CA MET A 218 -1.63 -7.85 0.27
C MET A 218 -2.90 -8.55 -0.24
N ARG A 219 -2.77 -9.54 -1.13
CA ARG A 219 -3.92 -10.29 -1.65
C ARG A 219 -4.70 -11.00 -0.55
N VAL A 220 -4.00 -11.68 0.37
CA VAL A 220 -4.62 -12.37 1.51
C VAL A 220 -5.37 -11.38 2.41
N TRP A 221 -4.78 -10.22 2.67
CA TRP A 221 -5.42 -9.16 3.44
C TRP A 221 -6.66 -8.62 2.76
N TRP A 222 -6.57 -8.27 1.48
CA TRP A 222 -7.71 -7.76 0.71
C TRP A 222 -8.82 -8.78 0.56
N ASP A 223 -8.49 -10.08 0.37
CA ASP A 223 -9.48 -11.15 0.33
C ASP A 223 -10.25 -11.22 1.67
N ALA A 224 -9.57 -11.11 2.80
CA ALA A 224 -10.21 -11.09 4.12
C ALA A 224 -11.07 -9.83 4.35
N LEU A 225 -10.63 -8.65 3.87
CA LEU A 225 -11.45 -7.44 3.92
C LEU A 225 -12.72 -7.60 3.08
N LEU A 226 -12.59 -8.10 1.86
CA LEU A 226 -13.72 -8.30 0.95
C LEU A 226 -14.71 -9.35 1.47
N GLU A 227 -14.21 -10.45 2.02
CA GLU A 227 -15.06 -11.48 2.62
C GLU A 227 -15.91 -10.91 3.76
N LYS A 228 -15.33 -10.08 4.61
CA LYS A 228 -16.04 -9.46 5.73
C LYS A 228 -16.97 -8.34 5.26
N ALA A 229 -16.55 -7.50 4.32
CA ALA A 229 -17.37 -6.39 3.82
C ALA A 229 -18.54 -6.87 2.96
N MET A 230 -18.36 -7.97 2.23
CA MET A 230 -19.30 -8.50 1.24
C MET A 230 -19.55 -9.99 1.46
N PRO A 231 -20.09 -10.41 2.63
CA PRO A 231 -20.33 -11.81 2.88
C PRO A 231 -21.27 -12.34 1.79
N GLU A 232 -20.92 -13.50 1.20
CA GLU A 232 -21.79 -14.16 0.23
C GLU A 232 -23.18 -14.31 0.86
N ARG A 233 -24.20 -13.77 0.20
CA ARG A 233 -25.58 -14.01 0.61
C ARG A 233 -25.80 -15.50 0.47
N VAL A 234 -25.77 -16.22 1.59
CA VAL A 234 -26.21 -17.62 1.63
C VAL A 234 -27.61 -17.63 1.04
N GLY A 235 -27.75 -18.15 -0.18
CA GLY A 235 -29.00 -18.15 -0.91
C GLY A 235 -30.06 -18.79 -0.04
N THR A 236 -31.09 -18.05 0.29
CA THR A 236 -32.31 -18.62 0.86
C THR A 236 -32.83 -19.60 -0.18
N PRO A 237 -32.90 -20.90 0.09
CA PRO A 237 -33.51 -21.83 -0.85
C PRO A 237 -34.95 -21.42 -1.07
N ALA A 238 -35.32 -21.27 -2.35
CA ALA A 238 -36.66 -20.93 -2.82
C ALA A 238 -37.67 -22.05 -2.51
#